data_dd64067d33de1ae318f7e4e374935643
#
_entry.id   dd64067d33de1ae318f7e4e374935643
#
_cell.length_a   1.000
_cell.length_b   1.000
_cell.length_c   1.000
_cell.angle_alpha   90.00
_cell.angle_beta   90.00
_cell.angle_gamma   90.00
#
_symmetry.space_group_name_H-M   'P 1'
#
loop_
_entity.id
_entity.type
_entity.pdbx_description
1 polymer ?
#
loop_
_entity_poly.entity_id
_entity_poly.type
_entity_poly.pdbx_seq_one_letter_code
_entity_poly.pdbx_strand_id
1 'polypeptide(L)'
;MAIDRDELYRRRQQREAYRHKRKRAMYTRLAIAIAVLLACAVGIFILMKNSEPASAPVIATEAAPIVEEVEETVAPTEKRASWEKEPVKIHVAAAGDLNITDKVIWSGQTSSDFNYTNAFMDVAPIFSEADLSILNFEGNVCGAPYGTETISAPQQMLEALKNAGVDVLQMANSCSIRNGLIGLTATLSSIRAAGLEPVGAYSSADEFRRSKGYTICQVDDVKIALVSFTKGVGSLGLPVGSEDCVNLLYEDYYTTYQTINKKGIRDILRAAESEKPDITIALLHWGSEYNEDISDSQKSIANLMISEGVDAIIGSHPHLVHQVDYDEANGTLVAYSLGDFFGDGERGGTNYSIILDIEITKDYETGTTRITNYSYTPIYTLAENQCDGNRRVVRIENAMNAYELNFVDKVTASCYENMQFAMDRIISRVNSGKQTTESKK
;
A
#
# COMPACT_ATOMS: atom_id res chain seq x y z
N MET A 1 -2.87 22.90 42.60
CA MET A 1 -4.32 22.83 42.76
C MET A 1 -4.71 21.36 42.60
N ALA A 2 -5.23 20.73 43.67
CA ALA A 2 -5.70 19.35 43.60
C ALA A 2 -7.03 19.34 42.86
N ILE A 3 -7.12 18.50 41.82
CA ILE A 3 -8.38 18.31 41.05
C ILE A 3 -9.35 17.58 41.99
N ASP A 4 -10.54 18.13 42.14
CA ASP A 4 -11.62 17.59 42.98
C ASP A 4 -12.05 16.22 42.45
N ARG A 5 -11.94 15.18 43.28
CA ARG A 5 -12.32 13.80 42.94
C ARG A 5 -13.79 13.67 42.53
N ASP A 6 -14.68 14.49 43.12
CA ASP A 6 -16.10 14.45 42.84
C ASP A 6 -16.43 15.03 41.45
N GLU A 7 -15.65 16.01 40.99
CA GLU A 7 -15.78 16.58 39.66
C GLU A 7 -15.32 15.59 38.58
N LEU A 8 -14.21 14.86 38.82
CA LEU A 8 -13.75 13.80 37.93
C LEU A 8 -14.77 12.66 37.81
N TYR A 9 -15.40 12.29 38.92
CA TYR A 9 -16.42 11.23 38.95
C TYR A 9 -17.69 11.65 38.16
N ARG A 10 -18.17 12.91 38.32
CA ARG A 10 -19.30 13.47 37.55
C ARG A 10 -18.99 13.51 36.04
N ARG A 11 -17.79 13.95 35.65
CA ARG A 11 -17.37 13.97 34.23
C ARG A 11 -17.33 12.58 33.64
N ARG A 12 -16.89 11.57 34.41
CA ARG A 12 -16.86 10.16 33.99
C ARG A 12 -18.26 9.62 33.75
N GLN A 13 -19.20 9.86 34.67
CA GLN A 13 -20.60 9.49 34.51
C GLN A 13 -21.29 10.17 33.32
N GLN A 14 -21.03 11.46 33.10
CA GLN A 14 -21.55 12.19 31.94
C GLN A 14 -21.03 11.61 30.61
N ARG A 15 -19.74 11.22 30.54
CA ARG A 15 -19.15 10.57 29.35
C ARG A 15 -19.75 9.19 29.10
N GLU A 16 -19.98 8.40 30.14
CA GLU A 16 -20.63 7.08 30.02
C GLU A 16 -22.09 7.21 29.55
N ALA A 17 -22.84 8.13 30.11
CA ALA A 17 -24.22 8.42 29.68
C ALA A 17 -24.28 8.89 28.21
N TYR A 18 -23.34 9.73 27.79
CA TYR A 18 -23.23 10.17 26.40
C TYR A 18 -22.87 9.02 25.44
N ARG A 19 -21.96 8.12 25.85
CA ARG A 19 -21.61 6.91 25.07
C ARG A 19 -22.82 5.97 24.93
N HIS A 20 -23.60 5.76 25.99
CA HIS A 20 -24.83 4.96 25.94
C HIS A 20 -25.89 5.58 25.03
N LYS A 21 -26.06 6.91 25.06
CA LYS A 21 -26.99 7.62 24.18
C LYS A 21 -26.58 7.51 22.71
N ARG A 22 -25.29 7.62 22.41
CA ARG A 22 -24.74 7.46 21.07
C ARG A 22 -24.88 6.04 20.52
N LYS A 23 -24.59 5.02 21.34
CA LYS A 23 -24.82 3.63 20.96
C LYS A 23 -26.30 3.33 20.69
N ARG A 24 -27.23 3.81 21.52
CA ARG A 24 -28.66 3.67 21.27
C ARG A 24 -29.07 4.34 19.96
N ALA A 25 -28.62 5.55 19.68
CA ALA A 25 -28.91 6.24 18.43
C ALA A 25 -28.37 5.48 17.20
N MET A 26 -27.19 4.90 17.31
CA MET A 26 -26.60 4.08 16.23
C MET A 26 -27.44 2.81 15.98
N TYR A 27 -27.81 2.07 17.02
CA TYR A 27 -28.65 0.89 16.87
C TYR A 27 -30.05 1.20 16.34
N THR A 28 -30.63 2.37 16.72
CA THR A 28 -31.90 2.81 16.18
C THR A 28 -31.80 3.13 14.68
N ARG A 29 -30.73 3.80 14.23
CA ARG A 29 -30.49 4.05 12.81
C ARG A 29 -30.29 2.77 12.01
N LEU A 30 -29.53 1.82 12.54
CA LEU A 30 -29.32 0.50 11.93
C LEU A 30 -30.64 -0.27 11.81
N ALA A 31 -31.46 -0.28 12.86
CA ALA A 31 -32.76 -0.93 12.83
C ALA A 31 -33.71 -0.31 11.80
N ILE A 32 -33.71 1.02 11.65
CA ILE A 32 -34.48 1.72 10.62
C ILE A 32 -33.99 1.34 9.22
N ALA A 33 -32.68 1.31 8.99
CA ALA A 33 -32.11 0.91 7.70
C ALA A 33 -32.50 -0.52 7.33
N ILE A 34 -32.43 -1.47 8.27
CA ILE A 34 -32.85 -2.86 8.05
C ILE A 34 -34.36 -2.93 7.75
N ALA A 35 -35.20 -2.16 8.46
CA ALA A 35 -36.63 -2.13 8.22
C ALA A 35 -36.98 -1.60 6.82
N VAL A 36 -36.26 -0.56 6.33
CA VAL A 36 -36.41 -0.02 4.97
C VAL A 36 -35.99 -1.06 3.93
N LEU A 37 -34.88 -1.76 4.12
CA LEU A 37 -34.44 -2.82 3.20
C LEU A 37 -35.45 -3.97 3.11
N LEU A 38 -36.02 -4.39 4.24
CA LEU A 38 -37.07 -5.41 4.29
C LEU A 38 -38.34 -4.95 3.57
N ALA A 39 -38.75 -3.69 3.77
CA ALA A 39 -39.91 -3.14 3.08
C ALA A 39 -39.69 -3.06 1.56
N CYS A 40 -38.50 -2.68 1.10
CA CYS A 40 -38.15 -2.71 -0.32
C CYS A 40 -38.17 -4.12 -0.90
N ALA A 41 -37.60 -5.12 -0.17
CA ALA A 41 -37.62 -6.51 -0.61
C ALA A 41 -39.05 -7.07 -0.73
N VAL A 42 -39.95 -6.75 0.22
CA VAL A 42 -41.36 -7.13 0.16
C VAL A 42 -42.06 -6.43 -1.01
N GLY A 43 -41.78 -5.14 -1.25
CA GLY A 43 -42.32 -4.41 -2.41
C GLY A 43 -41.92 -5.03 -3.75
N ILE A 44 -40.64 -5.41 -3.91
CA ILE A 44 -40.15 -6.10 -5.10
C ILE A 44 -40.82 -7.48 -5.26
N PHE A 45 -40.98 -8.24 -4.17
CA PHE A 45 -41.65 -9.54 -4.19
C PHE A 45 -43.13 -9.43 -4.61
N ILE A 46 -43.85 -8.39 -4.13
CA ILE A 46 -45.24 -8.12 -4.52
C ILE A 46 -45.34 -7.73 -6.01
N LEU A 47 -44.39 -6.91 -6.49
CA LEU A 47 -44.33 -6.53 -7.91
C LEU A 47 -44.06 -7.73 -8.81
N MET A 48 -43.15 -8.63 -8.41
CA MET A 48 -42.85 -9.87 -9.15
C MET A 48 -44.04 -10.86 -9.14
N LYS A 49 -44.84 -10.88 -8.07
CA LYS A 49 -46.00 -11.79 -7.97
C LYS A 49 -47.24 -11.31 -8.76
N ASN A 50 -47.32 -10.00 -9.03
CA ASN A 50 -48.43 -9.39 -9.77
C ASN A 50 -48.19 -9.22 -11.27
N SER A 51 -47.03 -9.68 -11.79
CA SER A 51 -46.75 -9.77 -13.23
C SER A 51 -47.21 -11.15 -13.76
N GLU A 52 -48.48 -11.30 -14.01
CA GLU A 52 -48.98 -12.41 -14.85
C GLU A 52 -48.58 -12.14 -16.32
N PRO A 53 -48.10 -13.18 -17.06
CA PRO A 53 -47.81 -12.99 -18.47
C PRO A 53 -49.12 -12.87 -19.24
N ALA A 54 -49.25 -11.80 -20.02
CA ALA A 54 -50.38 -11.58 -20.91
C ALA A 54 -50.50 -12.72 -21.92
N SER A 55 -51.64 -13.43 -21.91
CA SER A 55 -51.98 -14.44 -22.86
C SER A 55 -52.22 -13.84 -24.26
N ALA A 56 -51.44 -14.26 -25.24
CA ALA A 56 -51.71 -13.96 -26.67
C ALA A 56 -52.90 -14.78 -27.21
N PRO A 57 -53.68 -14.24 -28.17
CA PRO A 57 -54.87 -14.90 -28.66
C PRO A 57 -54.56 -16.10 -29.54
N VAL A 58 -55.34 -17.17 -29.33
CA VAL A 58 -55.33 -18.40 -30.11
C VAL A 58 -56.01 -18.12 -31.44
N ILE A 59 -55.29 -18.31 -32.55
CA ILE A 59 -55.89 -18.50 -33.88
C ILE A 59 -55.66 -19.98 -34.25
N ALA A 60 -56.75 -20.72 -34.38
CA ALA A 60 -56.76 -22.08 -34.87
C ALA A 60 -56.66 -22.09 -36.41
N THR A 61 -55.78 -22.90 -36.98
CA THR A 61 -55.92 -23.44 -38.32
C THR A 61 -55.03 -24.68 -38.54
N GLU A 62 -55.66 -25.76 -38.82
CA GLU A 62 -55.41 -26.93 -39.69
C GLU A 62 -54.06 -27.68 -39.63
N ALA A 63 -54.29 -29.01 -39.70
CA ALA A 63 -53.34 -30.08 -39.53
C ALA A 63 -52.44 -30.36 -40.74
N ALA A 64 -51.33 -30.99 -40.44
CA ALA A 64 -50.41 -31.94 -41.05
C ALA A 64 -49.27 -31.40 -41.94
N PRO A 65 -48.15 -32.11 -42.14
CA PRO A 65 -47.82 -33.45 -41.74
C PRO A 65 -46.53 -33.62 -40.92
N ILE A 66 -46.32 -34.83 -40.45
CA ILE A 66 -45.19 -35.44 -39.79
C ILE A 66 -43.87 -35.09 -40.53
N VAL A 67 -42.92 -34.44 -39.82
CA VAL A 67 -41.54 -34.38 -40.24
C VAL A 67 -40.68 -34.90 -39.06
N GLU A 68 -39.74 -35.75 -39.39
CA GLU A 68 -38.81 -36.52 -38.62
C GLU A 68 -38.12 -35.64 -37.50
N GLU A 69 -37.99 -36.28 -36.34
CA GLU A 69 -37.22 -35.84 -35.19
C GLU A 69 -35.74 -35.76 -35.61
N VAL A 70 -35.26 -34.53 -35.90
CA VAL A 70 -33.83 -34.26 -36.02
C VAL A 70 -33.34 -34.02 -34.62
N GLU A 71 -32.56 -34.94 -34.08
CA GLU A 71 -31.72 -34.75 -32.90
C GLU A 71 -30.89 -33.48 -33.10
N GLU A 72 -31.24 -32.40 -32.40
CA GLU A 72 -30.40 -31.24 -32.28
C GLU A 72 -29.14 -31.66 -31.48
N THR A 73 -28.10 -32.03 -32.23
CA THR A 73 -26.75 -32.14 -31.65
C THR A 73 -26.38 -30.75 -31.12
N VAL A 74 -26.39 -30.62 -29.77
CA VAL A 74 -25.81 -29.47 -29.07
C VAL A 74 -24.36 -29.38 -29.53
N ALA A 75 -24.09 -28.38 -30.38
CA ALA A 75 -22.72 -28.06 -30.78
C ALA A 75 -21.86 -27.84 -29.50
N PRO A 76 -20.63 -28.39 -29.45
CA PRO A 76 -19.75 -28.13 -28.32
C PRO A 76 -19.59 -26.62 -28.22
N THR A 77 -19.80 -26.06 -27.02
CA THR A 77 -19.50 -24.67 -26.71
C THR A 77 -18.04 -24.47 -27.09
N GLU A 78 -17.78 -23.82 -28.22
CA GLU A 78 -16.41 -23.44 -28.59
C GLU A 78 -15.83 -22.64 -27.43
N LYS A 79 -14.70 -23.12 -26.89
CA LYS A 79 -13.92 -22.32 -25.98
C LYS A 79 -13.59 -21.04 -26.73
N ARG A 80 -14.11 -19.90 -26.25
CA ARG A 80 -13.74 -18.60 -26.77
C ARG A 80 -12.21 -18.55 -26.90
N ALA A 81 -11.75 -18.19 -28.07
CA ALA A 81 -10.34 -18.07 -28.34
C ALA A 81 -9.74 -17.01 -27.35
N SER A 82 -8.50 -17.18 -26.92
CA SER A 82 -7.87 -16.31 -25.90
C SER A 82 -7.88 -14.82 -26.26
N TRP A 83 -7.95 -14.49 -27.53
CA TRP A 83 -8.04 -13.12 -28.07
C TRP A 83 -9.44 -12.48 -27.97
N GLU A 84 -10.48 -13.22 -27.57
CA GLU A 84 -11.81 -12.67 -27.30
C GLU A 84 -11.98 -12.18 -25.84
N LYS A 85 -10.92 -12.31 -25.00
CA LYS A 85 -10.93 -11.79 -23.65
C LYS A 85 -10.60 -10.30 -23.66
N GLU A 86 -11.43 -9.49 -22.99
CA GLU A 86 -11.11 -8.07 -22.78
C GLU A 86 -9.81 -7.94 -21.98
N PRO A 87 -8.99 -6.92 -22.25
CA PRO A 87 -7.80 -6.64 -21.46
C PRO A 87 -8.14 -6.47 -19.98
N VAL A 88 -7.31 -7.04 -19.10
CA VAL A 88 -7.41 -6.87 -17.65
C VAL A 88 -6.52 -5.71 -17.24
N LYS A 89 -7.07 -4.77 -16.48
CA LYS A 89 -6.35 -3.69 -15.84
C LYS A 89 -6.34 -3.90 -14.33
N ILE A 90 -5.18 -3.74 -13.73
CA ILE A 90 -5.01 -3.74 -12.27
C ILE A 90 -4.25 -2.50 -11.83
N HIS A 91 -4.47 -2.09 -10.59
CA HIS A 91 -3.85 -0.95 -9.94
C HIS A 91 -3.00 -1.41 -8.75
N VAL A 92 -1.74 -0.99 -8.74
CA VAL A 92 -0.82 -1.22 -7.63
C VAL A 92 -0.56 0.10 -6.92
N ALA A 93 -1.05 0.26 -5.69
CA ALA A 93 -0.76 1.42 -4.87
C ALA A 93 0.52 1.19 -4.05
N ALA A 94 1.45 2.14 -4.09
CA ALA A 94 2.68 2.06 -3.31
C ALA A 94 2.87 3.33 -2.48
N ALA A 95 3.15 3.17 -1.19
CA ALA A 95 3.52 4.25 -0.28
C ALA A 95 4.98 4.12 0.17
N GLY A 96 5.57 5.23 0.59
CA GLY A 96 6.96 5.29 1.03
C GLY A 96 7.19 4.76 2.44
N ASP A 97 8.05 5.45 3.19
CA ASP A 97 8.54 4.97 4.47
C ASP A 97 7.52 5.20 5.61
N LEU A 98 7.04 4.12 6.23
CA LEU A 98 6.47 4.20 7.56
C LEU A 98 7.63 4.15 8.54
N ASN A 99 8.08 5.32 8.96
CA ASN A 99 9.26 5.49 9.80
C ASN A 99 8.86 5.41 11.28
N ILE A 100 9.14 4.28 11.92
CA ILE A 100 8.80 4.02 13.32
C ILE A 100 9.77 4.78 14.24
N THR A 101 9.32 5.93 14.74
CA THR A 101 9.97 6.74 15.76
C THR A 101 9.13 6.76 17.04
N ASP A 102 9.70 7.29 18.14
CA ASP A 102 8.94 7.47 19.38
C ASP A 102 7.65 8.26 19.17
N LYS A 103 7.72 9.37 18.43
CA LYS A 103 6.52 10.18 18.17
C LYS A 103 5.44 9.41 17.42
N VAL A 104 5.83 8.59 16.44
CA VAL A 104 4.90 7.73 15.70
C VAL A 104 4.30 6.67 16.61
N ILE A 105 5.13 6.01 17.44
CA ILE A 105 4.63 4.97 18.38
C ILE A 105 3.63 5.60 19.36
N TRP A 106 4.02 6.67 20.02
CA TRP A 106 3.21 7.27 21.08
C TRP A 106 2.01 8.06 20.56
N SER A 107 1.97 8.44 19.27
CA SER A 107 0.81 9.11 18.67
C SER A 107 -0.48 8.26 18.71
N GLY A 108 -0.36 6.94 18.72
CA GLY A 108 -1.49 6.03 18.85
C GLY A 108 -1.88 5.65 20.27
N GLN A 109 -1.15 6.15 21.30
CA GLN A 109 -1.39 5.78 22.68
C GLN A 109 -2.79 6.20 23.16
N THR A 110 -3.48 5.27 23.81
CA THR A 110 -4.76 5.52 24.47
C THR A 110 -4.58 5.38 25.99
N SER A 111 -5.65 5.46 26.76
CA SER A 111 -5.58 5.30 28.23
C SER A 111 -5.12 3.90 28.69
N SER A 112 -5.23 2.88 27.84
CA SER A 112 -4.97 1.47 28.22
C SER A 112 -4.26 0.65 27.15
N ASP A 113 -4.16 1.17 25.91
CA ASP A 113 -3.66 0.44 24.75
C ASP A 113 -3.26 1.42 23.64
N PHE A 114 -3.10 0.95 22.40
CA PHE A 114 -2.80 1.75 21.21
C PHE A 114 -3.94 1.65 20.19
N ASN A 115 -4.10 2.72 19.38
CA ASN A 115 -5.04 2.75 18.26
C ASN A 115 -4.56 3.75 17.20
N TYR A 116 -4.25 3.25 16.01
CA TYR A 116 -3.79 4.02 14.87
C TYR A 116 -4.85 4.15 13.76
N THR A 117 -6.10 3.74 13.99
CA THR A 117 -7.15 3.77 12.96
C THR A 117 -7.32 5.17 12.35
N ASN A 118 -7.28 6.21 13.19
CA ASN A 118 -7.42 7.59 12.72
C ASN A 118 -6.20 8.10 11.93
N ALA A 119 -5.02 7.46 12.12
CA ALA A 119 -3.80 7.87 11.43
C ALA A 119 -3.89 7.68 9.91
N PHE A 120 -4.61 6.67 9.45
CA PHE A 120 -4.63 6.27 8.05
C PHE A 120 -6.00 6.41 7.37
N MET A 121 -7.06 6.85 8.08
CA MET A 121 -8.42 6.81 7.56
C MET A 121 -8.65 7.71 6.32
N ASP A 122 -7.90 8.80 6.17
CA ASP A 122 -8.06 9.73 5.03
C ASP A 122 -7.43 9.16 3.74
N VAL A 123 -6.48 8.23 3.87
CA VAL A 123 -5.78 7.57 2.75
C VAL A 123 -6.21 6.12 2.54
N ALA A 124 -6.94 5.53 3.49
CA ALA A 124 -7.45 4.16 3.39
C ALA A 124 -8.22 3.87 2.08
N PRO A 125 -9.05 4.78 1.53
CA PRO A 125 -9.70 4.55 0.24
C PRO A 125 -8.73 4.26 -0.90
N ILE A 126 -7.53 4.88 -0.92
CA ILE A 126 -6.53 4.67 -1.97
C ILE A 126 -6.02 3.22 -1.95
N PHE A 127 -5.73 2.70 -0.75
CA PHE A 127 -5.24 1.32 -0.60
C PHE A 127 -6.34 0.29 -0.81
N SER A 128 -7.56 0.56 -0.32
CA SER A 128 -8.69 -0.38 -0.44
C SER A 128 -9.29 -0.43 -1.85
N GLU A 129 -9.07 0.57 -2.68
CA GLU A 129 -9.49 0.60 -4.08
C GLU A 129 -8.43 0.02 -5.03
N ALA A 130 -7.18 -0.08 -4.58
CA ALA A 130 -6.12 -0.75 -5.32
C ALA A 130 -6.24 -2.28 -5.24
N ASP A 131 -5.79 -2.96 -6.29
CA ASP A 131 -5.79 -4.42 -6.36
C ASP A 131 -4.62 -5.05 -5.59
N LEU A 132 -3.54 -4.27 -5.38
CA LEU A 132 -2.40 -4.61 -4.54
C LEU A 132 -1.84 -3.34 -3.92
N SER A 133 -1.54 -3.36 -2.62
CA SER A 133 -0.97 -2.20 -1.93
C SER A 133 0.30 -2.55 -1.15
N ILE A 134 1.32 -1.70 -1.30
CA ILE A 134 2.68 -1.92 -0.85
C ILE A 134 3.15 -0.73 0.00
N LEU A 135 3.84 -1.00 1.11
CA LEU A 135 4.41 0.01 2.01
C LEU A 135 5.80 -0.42 2.49
N ASN A 136 6.75 0.50 2.65
CA ASN A 136 8.00 0.21 3.38
C ASN A 136 7.80 0.40 4.89
N PHE A 137 8.04 -0.67 5.68
CA PHE A 137 7.88 -0.65 7.14
C PHE A 137 9.25 -0.56 7.83
N GLU A 138 9.67 0.66 8.19
CA GLU A 138 10.94 0.92 8.88
C GLU A 138 10.79 0.83 10.40
N GLY A 139 10.71 -0.39 10.91
CA GLY A 139 10.58 -0.66 12.33
C GLY A 139 10.50 -2.13 12.63
N ASN A 140 10.26 -2.43 13.89
CA ASN A 140 10.00 -3.78 14.35
C ASN A 140 8.69 -3.87 15.13
N VAL A 141 8.07 -5.04 15.19
CA VAL A 141 6.93 -5.38 16.04
C VAL A 141 7.30 -6.65 16.78
N CYS A 142 8.01 -6.51 17.88
CA CYS A 142 8.57 -7.60 18.64
C CYS A 142 8.18 -7.59 20.13
N GLY A 143 7.12 -6.83 20.47
CA GLY A 143 6.60 -6.71 21.82
C GLY A 143 7.20 -5.53 22.60
N ALA A 144 6.75 -5.38 23.84
CA ALA A 144 7.26 -4.35 24.76
C ALA A 144 8.71 -4.67 25.23
N PRO A 145 9.49 -3.66 25.63
CA PRO A 145 9.12 -2.25 25.70
C PRO A 145 9.03 -1.57 24.31
N TYR A 146 8.07 -0.64 24.19
CA TYR A 146 7.88 0.13 22.96
C TYR A 146 8.72 1.42 23.01
N GLY A 147 9.15 1.90 21.87
CA GLY A 147 9.84 3.19 21.71
C GLY A 147 11.36 3.12 21.88
N THR A 148 11.93 4.26 22.13
CA THR A 148 13.31 4.76 22.17
C THR A 148 14.48 3.84 21.86
N GLU A 149 14.67 2.75 22.59
CA GLU A 149 15.87 1.91 22.43
C GLU A 149 15.66 0.78 21.42
N THR A 150 14.46 0.24 21.36
CA THR A 150 14.14 -0.92 20.52
C THR A 150 13.43 -0.54 19.23
N ILE A 151 12.81 0.65 19.17
CA ILE A 151 11.95 1.08 18.05
C ILE A 151 10.95 -0.04 17.68
N SER A 152 10.39 -0.68 18.72
CA SER A 152 9.35 -1.69 18.56
C SER A 152 7.99 -1.02 18.62
N ALA A 153 7.20 -1.18 17.56
CA ALA A 153 5.83 -0.70 17.50
C ALA A 153 4.86 -1.73 18.13
N PRO A 154 3.72 -1.26 18.64
CA PRO A 154 2.64 -2.15 19.07
C PRO A 154 2.01 -2.87 17.87
N GLN A 155 1.45 -4.06 18.10
CA GLN A 155 0.75 -4.88 17.11
C GLN A 155 -0.39 -4.11 16.42
N GLN A 156 -1.04 -3.19 17.13
CA GLN A 156 -2.13 -2.35 16.62
C GLN A 156 -1.72 -1.46 15.44
N MET A 157 -0.42 -1.20 15.24
CA MET A 157 0.07 -0.52 14.04
C MET A 157 -0.18 -1.38 12.79
N LEU A 158 0.16 -2.66 12.84
CA LEU A 158 -0.07 -3.60 11.73
C LEU A 158 -1.56 -3.82 11.47
N GLU A 159 -2.36 -3.91 12.53
CA GLU A 159 -3.82 -4.02 12.42
C GLU A 159 -4.42 -2.79 11.73
N ALA A 160 -3.94 -1.58 12.07
CA ALA A 160 -4.40 -0.34 11.44
C ALA A 160 -4.00 -0.26 9.96
N LEU A 161 -2.80 -0.71 9.58
CA LEU A 161 -2.37 -0.79 8.19
C LEU A 161 -3.23 -1.78 7.39
N LYS A 162 -3.48 -2.99 7.94
CA LYS A 162 -4.35 -3.97 7.29
C LYS A 162 -5.77 -3.45 7.11
N ASN A 163 -6.31 -2.79 8.14
CA ASN A 163 -7.64 -2.18 8.08
C ASN A 163 -7.71 -0.99 7.10
N ALA A 164 -6.60 -0.33 6.83
CA ALA A 164 -6.49 0.70 5.81
C ALA A 164 -6.39 0.14 4.38
N GLY A 165 -6.25 -1.19 4.23
CA GLY A 165 -6.16 -1.86 2.93
C GLY A 165 -4.74 -2.18 2.46
N VAL A 166 -3.71 -2.04 3.31
CA VAL A 166 -2.34 -2.44 2.95
C VAL A 166 -2.24 -3.97 2.90
N ASP A 167 -1.51 -4.50 1.90
CA ASP A 167 -1.31 -5.94 1.70
C ASP A 167 0.13 -6.38 1.96
N VAL A 168 1.11 -5.62 1.48
CA VAL A 168 2.51 -6.01 1.46
C VAL A 168 3.36 -5.00 2.22
N LEU A 169 4.27 -5.50 3.07
CA LEU A 169 5.26 -4.70 3.77
C LEU A 169 6.67 -5.04 3.28
N GLN A 170 7.37 -4.03 2.74
CA GLN A 170 8.80 -4.12 2.48
C GLN A 170 9.53 -4.20 3.83
N MET A 171 10.29 -5.28 4.03
CA MET A 171 11.05 -5.54 5.25
C MET A 171 12.57 -5.54 5.02
N ALA A 172 13.06 -5.47 3.77
CA ALA A 172 14.46 -5.21 3.47
C ALA A 172 14.73 -3.71 3.58
N ASN A 173 15.08 -3.25 4.77
CA ASN A 173 15.36 -1.83 5.08
C ASN A 173 16.39 -1.69 6.22
N SER A 174 16.73 -0.46 6.59
CA SER A 174 17.72 -0.15 7.62
C SER A 174 17.33 -0.64 9.03
N CYS A 175 16.05 -0.87 9.28
CA CYS A 175 15.51 -1.32 10.55
C CYS A 175 15.28 -2.83 10.65
N SER A 176 15.54 -3.63 9.58
CA SER A 176 15.23 -5.05 9.50
C SER A 176 15.68 -5.85 10.72
N ILE A 177 16.91 -5.62 11.19
CA ILE A 177 17.48 -6.32 12.36
C ILE A 177 17.75 -5.39 13.54
N ARG A 178 17.02 -4.29 13.68
CA ARG A 178 17.23 -3.33 14.77
C ARG A 178 17.21 -3.99 16.15
N ASN A 179 16.33 -4.95 16.35
CA ASN A 179 16.22 -5.77 17.54
C ASN A 179 16.85 -7.17 17.37
N GLY A 180 17.87 -7.29 16.50
CA GLY A 180 18.53 -8.55 16.17
C GLY A 180 17.64 -9.49 15.37
N LEU A 181 18.11 -10.73 15.16
CA LEU A 181 17.37 -11.75 14.42
C LEU A 181 16.11 -12.21 15.14
N ILE A 182 16.10 -12.16 16.48
CA ILE A 182 14.91 -12.48 17.30
C ILE A 182 13.82 -11.45 17.03
N GLY A 183 14.18 -10.17 17.01
CA GLY A 183 13.26 -9.09 16.68
C GLY A 183 12.75 -9.18 15.25
N LEU A 184 13.61 -9.47 14.27
CA LEU A 184 13.21 -9.72 12.89
C LEU A 184 12.19 -10.87 12.80
N THR A 185 12.51 -12.03 13.39
CA THR A 185 11.63 -13.21 13.37
C THR A 185 10.26 -12.90 14.00
N ALA A 186 10.24 -12.21 15.16
CA ALA A 186 9.02 -11.80 15.82
C ALA A 186 8.21 -10.83 14.94
N THR A 187 8.88 -9.84 14.32
CA THR A 187 8.24 -8.87 13.42
C THR A 187 7.59 -9.55 12.21
N LEU A 188 8.32 -10.45 11.52
CA LEU A 188 7.77 -11.18 10.37
C LEU A 188 6.57 -12.05 10.77
N SER A 189 6.62 -12.67 11.96
CA SER A 189 5.50 -13.43 12.50
C SER A 189 4.29 -12.54 12.81
N SER A 190 4.52 -11.36 13.41
CA SER A 190 3.47 -10.38 13.71
C SER A 190 2.80 -9.83 12.45
N ILE A 191 3.58 -9.54 11.40
CA ILE A 191 3.09 -9.08 10.09
C ILE A 191 2.16 -10.13 9.48
N ARG A 192 2.60 -11.40 9.43
CA ARG A 192 1.78 -12.49 8.89
C ARG A 192 0.52 -12.75 9.73
N ALA A 193 0.63 -12.65 11.05
CA ALA A 193 -0.51 -12.79 11.96
C ALA A 193 -1.57 -11.69 11.75
N ALA A 194 -1.15 -10.49 11.33
CA ALA A 194 -2.04 -9.41 10.94
C ALA A 194 -2.66 -9.58 9.54
N GLY A 195 -2.28 -10.62 8.80
CA GLY A 195 -2.75 -10.86 7.42
C GLY A 195 -2.06 -9.98 6.38
N LEU A 196 -0.83 -9.54 6.66
CA LEU A 196 0.05 -8.79 5.76
C LEU A 196 1.17 -9.70 5.27
N GLU A 197 1.74 -9.43 4.08
CA GLU A 197 2.84 -10.20 3.51
C GLU A 197 4.16 -9.43 3.63
N PRO A 198 5.17 -9.94 4.37
CA PRO A 198 6.48 -9.33 4.43
C PRO A 198 7.36 -9.75 3.25
N VAL A 199 8.07 -8.81 2.61
CA VAL A 199 8.93 -9.05 1.45
C VAL A 199 10.36 -8.57 1.70
N GLY A 200 11.36 -9.39 1.32
CA GLY A 200 12.77 -9.03 1.31
C GLY A 200 13.55 -9.35 2.58
N ALA A 201 12.88 -9.87 3.61
CA ALA A 201 13.52 -10.39 4.81
C ALA A 201 12.91 -11.74 5.23
N TYR A 202 13.70 -12.56 5.90
CA TYR A 202 13.41 -13.97 6.19
C TYR A 202 13.81 -14.30 7.63
N SER A 203 13.01 -15.11 8.30
CA SER A 203 13.28 -15.55 9.68
C SER A 203 14.45 -16.51 9.81
N SER A 204 14.88 -17.11 8.70
CA SER A 204 15.99 -18.08 8.66
C SER A 204 16.49 -18.28 7.23
N ALA A 205 17.72 -18.83 7.10
CA ALA A 205 18.28 -19.29 5.83
C ALA A 205 17.40 -20.37 5.16
N ASP A 206 16.66 -21.19 5.94
CA ASP A 206 15.72 -22.17 5.39
C ASP A 206 14.50 -21.51 4.74
N GLU A 207 13.98 -20.44 5.32
CA GLU A 207 12.91 -19.65 4.73
C GLU A 207 13.38 -19.00 3.42
N PHE A 208 14.55 -18.35 3.43
CA PHE A 208 15.16 -17.80 2.21
C PHE A 208 15.32 -18.86 1.11
N ARG A 209 15.86 -20.05 1.44
CA ARG A 209 16.01 -21.12 0.45
C ARG A 209 14.69 -21.57 -0.18
N ARG A 210 13.60 -21.58 0.60
CA ARG A 210 12.26 -21.91 0.08
C ARG A 210 11.69 -20.81 -0.80
N SER A 211 11.81 -19.55 -0.37
CA SER A 211 11.32 -18.39 -1.11
C SER A 211 12.22 -17.97 -2.26
N LYS A 212 13.51 -18.36 -2.21
CA LYS A 212 14.56 -17.97 -3.18
C LYS A 212 14.71 -16.44 -3.31
N GLY A 213 14.29 -15.68 -2.29
CA GLY A 213 14.48 -14.22 -2.22
C GLY A 213 13.39 -13.37 -2.85
N TYR A 214 12.29 -13.95 -3.31
CA TYR A 214 11.16 -13.24 -3.92
C TYR A 214 9.80 -13.69 -3.34
N THR A 215 8.75 -12.94 -3.67
CA THR A 215 7.35 -13.27 -3.38
C THR A 215 6.51 -13.16 -4.65
N ILE A 216 5.62 -14.12 -4.89
CA ILE A 216 4.66 -14.07 -6.01
C ILE A 216 3.29 -13.65 -5.46
N CYS A 217 2.73 -12.60 -6.04
CA CYS A 217 1.35 -12.17 -5.82
C CYS A 217 0.51 -12.48 -7.06
N GLN A 218 -0.67 -13.05 -6.86
CA GLN A 218 -1.64 -13.23 -7.92
C GLN A 218 -2.75 -12.20 -7.73
N VAL A 219 -2.91 -11.31 -8.70
CA VAL A 219 -3.92 -10.25 -8.72
C VAL A 219 -4.74 -10.46 -9.98
N ASP A 220 -5.97 -10.91 -9.82
CA ASP A 220 -6.78 -11.40 -10.94
C ASP A 220 -5.98 -12.37 -11.83
N ASP A 221 -5.93 -12.09 -13.13
CA ASP A 221 -5.15 -12.91 -14.09
C ASP A 221 -3.67 -12.44 -14.24
N VAL A 222 -3.22 -11.47 -13.44
CA VAL A 222 -1.86 -10.92 -13.50
C VAL A 222 -0.99 -11.53 -12.38
N LYS A 223 0.12 -12.14 -12.76
CA LYS A 223 1.11 -12.69 -11.85
C LYS A 223 2.26 -11.70 -11.63
N ILE A 224 2.38 -11.19 -10.41
CA ILE A 224 3.39 -10.19 -10.06
C ILE A 224 4.49 -10.86 -9.22
N ALA A 225 5.74 -10.70 -9.64
CA ALA A 225 6.89 -11.02 -8.80
C ALA A 225 7.32 -9.76 -8.03
N LEU A 226 7.38 -9.87 -6.71
CA LEU A 226 7.94 -8.84 -5.84
C LEU A 226 9.33 -9.28 -5.38
N VAL A 227 10.33 -8.44 -5.62
CA VAL A 227 11.67 -8.57 -5.06
C VAL A 227 11.97 -7.33 -4.23
N SER A 228 12.66 -7.49 -3.11
CA SER A 228 13.00 -6.35 -2.27
C SER A 228 14.43 -6.44 -1.79
N PHE A 229 15.15 -5.32 -1.81
CA PHE A 229 16.56 -5.23 -1.41
C PHE A 229 16.82 -3.97 -0.60
N THR A 230 17.77 -4.05 0.33
CA THR A 230 18.27 -2.88 1.08
C THR A 230 19.75 -2.62 0.83
N LYS A 231 20.15 -1.37 0.90
CA LYS A 231 21.58 -1.00 0.92
C LYS A 231 22.30 -1.57 2.14
N GLY A 232 21.60 -1.72 3.28
CA GLY A 232 22.14 -2.21 4.53
C GLY A 232 21.09 -2.27 5.63
N VAL A 233 21.47 -2.74 6.79
CA VAL A 233 20.61 -2.96 7.95
C VAL A 233 20.99 -2.01 9.10
N GLY A 234 21.12 -0.74 8.79
CA GLY A 234 21.64 0.28 9.70
C GLY A 234 23.16 0.15 9.90
N SER A 235 23.64 0.46 11.10
CA SER A 235 25.04 0.31 11.48
C SER A 235 25.40 -1.12 11.93
N LEU A 236 24.51 -2.08 11.74
CA LEU A 236 24.65 -3.46 12.17
C LEU A 236 25.13 -4.33 11.00
N GLY A 237 25.95 -5.34 11.29
CA GLY A 237 26.20 -6.44 10.38
C GLY A 237 25.24 -7.58 10.66
N LEU A 238 24.86 -8.34 9.62
CA LEU A 238 24.15 -9.60 9.82
C LEU A 238 25.05 -10.60 10.56
N PRO A 239 24.54 -11.29 11.57
CA PRO A 239 25.30 -12.34 12.25
C PRO A 239 25.76 -13.42 11.28
N VAL A 240 26.93 -14.02 11.56
CA VAL A 240 27.49 -15.11 10.75
C VAL A 240 26.47 -16.26 10.62
N GLY A 241 26.21 -16.69 9.40
CA GLY A 241 25.22 -17.75 9.08
C GLY A 241 23.78 -17.24 8.94
N SER A 242 23.58 -15.91 8.94
CA SER A 242 22.29 -15.27 8.71
C SER A 242 22.33 -14.26 7.55
N GLU A 243 23.32 -14.38 6.69
CA GLU A 243 23.54 -13.48 5.56
C GLU A 243 22.36 -13.49 4.58
N ASP A 244 21.63 -14.58 4.53
CA ASP A 244 20.43 -14.77 3.70
C ASP A 244 19.13 -14.23 4.35
N CYS A 245 19.20 -13.71 5.59
CA CYS A 245 17.98 -13.24 6.28
C CYS A 245 17.45 -11.91 5.75
N VAL A 246 18.24 -11.15 4.97
CA VAL A 246 17.83 -9.89 4.33
C VAL A 246 18.50 -9.80 2.95
N ASN A 247 17.74 -9.47 1.92
CA ASN A 247 18.30 -9.24 0.59
C ASN A 247 19.09 -7.93 0.53
N LEU A 248 20.34 -7.99 0.13
CA LEU A 248 21.30 -6.88 0.17
C LEU A 248 21.72 -6.41 -1.23
N LEU A 249 21.76 -5.07 -1.41
CA LEU A 249 22.23 -4.42 -2.64
C LEU A 249 23.74 -4.40 -2.77
N TYR A 250 24.48 -4.47 -1.66
CA TYR A 250 25.94 -4.33 -1.62
C TYR A 250 26.61 -5.51 -0.89
N GLU A 251 27.76 -5.95 -1.40
CA GLU A 251 28.59 -6.95 -0.71
C GLU A 251 29.20 -6.36 0.57
N ASP A 252 29.58 -5.09 0.53
CA ASP A 252 30.15 -4.30 1.62
C ASP A 252 29.09 -3.45 2.36
N TYR A 253 27.87 -4.01 2.55
CA TYR A 253 26.65 -3.37 3.02
C TYR A 253 26.73 -2.73 4.42
N TYR A 254 27.71 -3.03 5.25
CA TYR A 254 27.88 -2.42 6.58
C TYR A 254 29.17 -1.61 6.70
N THR A 255 29.85 -1.35 5.58
CA THR A 255 31.11 -0.58 5.54
C THR A 255 31.05 0.59 4.58
N THR A 256 31.27 0.39 3.28
CA THR A 256 31.50 1.47 2.33
C THR A 256 30.46 1.62 1.21
N TYR A 257 29.60 0.64 1.00
CA TYR A 257 28.56 0.62 -0.05
C TYR A 257 29.13 0.88 -1.47
N GLN A 258 30.33 0.33 -1.76
CA GLN A 258 31.00 0.55 -3.05
C GLN A 258 30.80 -0.61 -4.01
N THR A 259 30.61 -1.82 -3.49
CA THR A 259 30.55 -3.04 -4.30
C THR A 259 29.11 -3.53 -4.41
N ILE A 260 28.46 -3.24 -5.54
CA ILE A 260 27.10 -3.74 -5.81
C ILE A 260 27.10 -5.25 -5.87
N ASN A 261 26.25 -5.91 -5.12
CA ASN A 261 26.03 -7.37 -5.09
C ASN A 261 25.31 -7.87 -6.36
N LYS A 262 25.97 -7.67 -7.52
CA LYS A 262 25.39 -8.02 -8.83
C LYS A 262 25.00 -9.48 -8.93
N LYS A 263 25.79 -10.37 -8.29
CA LYS A 263 25.51 -11.82 -8.32
C LYS A 263 24.23 -12.13 -7.54
N GLY A 264 24.12 -11.70 -6.30
CA GLY A 264 22.95 -11.97 -5.47
C GLY A 264 21.66 -11.39 -6.06
N ILE A 265 21.73 -10.15 -6.59
CA ILE A 265 20.62 -9.52 -7.30
C ILE A 265 20.15 -10.39 -8.49
N ARG A 266 21.10 -10.81 -9.36
CA ARG A 266 20.78 -11.63 -10.54
C ARG A 266 20.22 -12.99 -10.17
N ASP A 267 20.76 -13.64 -9.15
CA ASP A 267 20.32 -14.96 -8.73
C ASP A 267 18.83 -14.92 -8.28
N ILE A 268 18.44 -13.89 -7.52
CA ILE A 268 17.07 -13.69 -7.06
C ILE A 268 16.15 -13.33 -8.24
N LEU A 269 16.54 -12.41 -9.11
CA LEU A 269 15.74 -12.02 -10.27
C LEU A 269 15.50 -13.18 -11.24
N ARG A 270 16.53 -13.98 -11.53
CA ARG A 270 16.41 -15.17 -12.37
C ARG A 270 15.55 -16.26 -11.73
N ALA A 271 15.62 -16.39 -10.41
CA ALA A 271 14.75 -17.31 -9.69
C ALA A 271 13.27 -16.85 -9.76
N ALA A 272 13.01 -15.55 -9.63
CA ALA A 272 11.68 -14.98 -9.82
C ALA A 272 11.17 -15.16 -11.27
N GLU A 273 12.01 -14.88 -12.27
CA GLU A 273 11.68 -15.06 -13.70
C GLU A 273 11.35 -16.51 -14.05
N SER A 274 11.97 -17.48 -13.35
CA SER A 274 11.64 -18.91 -13.57
C SER A 274 10.19 -19.27 -13.25
N GLU A 275 9.50 -18.44 -12.44
CA GLU A 275 8.07 -18.54 -12.15
C GLU A 275 7.19 -17.97 -13.26
N LYS A 276 7.80 -17.31 -14.26
CA LYS A 276 7.14 -16.65 -15.39
C LYS A 276 6.10 -15.63 -14.90
N PRO A 277 6.49 -14.62 -14.14
CA PRO A 277 5.61 -13.53 -13.78
C PRO A 277 5.20 -12.75 -15.03
N ASP A 278 4.05 -12.09 -14.98
CA ASP A 278 3.64 -11.13 -15.99
C ASP A 278 4.35 -9.79 -15.82
N ILE A 279 4.64 -9.41 -14.56
CA ILE A 279 5.32 -8.16 -14.15
C ILE A 279 6.26 -8.46 -12.98
N THR A 280 7.43 -7.82 -12.97
CA THR A 280 8.37 -7.85 -11.85
C THR A 280 8.53 -6.45 -11.25
N ILE A 281 8.23 -6.29 -9.96
CA ILE A 281 8.37 -5.04 -9.20
C ILE A 281 9.50 -5.20 -8.18
N ALA A 282 10.48 -4.29 -8.21
CA ALA A 282 11.57 -4.22 -7.23
C ALA A 282 11.34 -3.10 -6.22
N LEU A 283 11.37 -3.45 -4.93
CA LEU A 283 11.26 -2.52 -3.80
C LEU A 283 12.68 -2.27 -3.27
N LEU A 284 13.20 -1.05 -3.44
CA LEU A 284 14.61 -0.76 -3.15
C LEU A 284 14.76 0.29 -2.05
N HIS A 285 15.34 -0.15 -0.92
CA HIS A 285 15.73 0.74 0.17
C HIS A 285 17.18 1.18 -0.03
N TRP A 286 17.40 2.36 -0.65
CA TRP A 286 18.66 2.77 -1.24
C TRP A 286 18.95 4.29 -1.14
N GLY A 287 20.09 4.72 -1.67
CA GLY A 287 20.47 6.15 -1.67
C GLY A 287 21.01 6.60 -0.32
N SER A 288 20.79 7.87 0.03
CA SER A 288 21.23 8.49 1.29
C SER A 288 20.08 9.24 1.93
N GLU A 289 19.94 9.09 3.24
CA GLU A 289 18.93 9.80 4.03
C GLU A 289 19.03 11.31 3.82
N TYR A 290 17.89 11.94 3.62
CA TYR A 290 17.71 13.40 3.48
C TYR A 290 18.50 14.05 2.34
N ASN A 291 18.99 13.26 1.41
CA ASN A 291 19.63 13.76 0.18
C ASN A 291 18.58 13.91 -0.91
N GLU A 292 18.52 15.09 -1.51
CA GLU A 292 17.58 15.40 -2.59
C GLU A 292 18.04 14.87 -3.96
N ASP A 293 19.33 14.53 -4.10
CA ASP A 293 19.94 14.12 -5.36
C ASP A 293 19.98 12.58 -5.49
N ILE A 294 19.72 12.10 -6.71
CA ILE A 294 19.85 10.69 -7.05
C ILE A 294 21.31 10.40 -7.36
N SER A 295 21.90 9.47 -6.58
CA SER A 295 23.29 9.06 -6.74
C SER A 295 23.52 8.22 -8.00
N ASP A 296 24.77 8.20 -8.47
CA ASP A 296 25.16 7.35 -9.59
C ASP A 296 25.03 5.85 -9.25
N SER A 297 25.16 5.47 -7.98
CA SER A 297 24.88 4.11 -7.50
C SER A 297 23.43 3.73 -7.71
N GLN A 298 22.47 4.61 -7.37
CA GLN A 298 21.04 4.35 -7.60
C GLN A 298 20.74 4.18 -9.09
N LYS A 299 21.29 5.03 -9.95
CA LYS A 299 21.16 4.91 -11.42
C LYS A 299 21.75 3.60 -11.94
N SER A 300 22.92 3.20 -11.42
CA SER A 300 23.59 1.97 -11.82
C SER A 300 22.80 0.72 -11.39
N ILE A 301 22.21 0.73 -10.20
CA ILE A 301 21.34 -0.34 -9.69
C ILE A 301 20.04 -0.38 -10.50
N ALA A 302 19.39 0.75 -10.76
CA ALA A 302 18.19 0.82 -11.57
C ALA A 302 18.41 0.22 -12.97
N ASN A 303 19.50 0.63 -13.65
CA ASN A 303 19.87 0.10 -14.96
C ASN A 303 20.14 -1.41 -14.91
N LEU A 304 20.80 -1.92 -13.86
CA LEU A 304 21.00 -3.35 -13.67
C LEU A 304 19.68 -4.07 -13.53
N MET A 305 18.77 -3.61 -12.66
CA MET A 305 17.46 -4.22 -12.42
C MET A 305 16.63 -4.29 -13.70
N ILE A 306 16.50 -3.16 -14.42
CA ILE A 306 15.77 -3.08 -15.70
C ILE A 306 16.40 -4.02 -16.74
N SER A 307 17.73 -4.07 -16.85
CA SER A 307 18.40 -4.98 -17.79
C SER A 307 18.23 -6.47 -17.48
N GLU A 308 17.86 -6.82 -16.25
CA GLU A 308 17.52 -8.18 -15.81
C GLU A 308 16.00 -8.44 -15.78
N GLY A 309 15.18 -7.54 -16.37
CA GLY A 309 13.74 -7.76 -16.58
C GLY A 309 12.81 -7.18 -15.50
N VAL A 310 13.27 -6.23 -14.68
CA VAL A 310 12.40 -5.53 -13.73
C VAL A 310 11.61 -4.45 -14.48
N ASP A 311 10.28 -4.44 -14.32
CA ASP A 311 9.35 -3.50 -14.97
C ASP A 311 9.15 -2.24 -14.13
N ALA A 312 9.06 -2.37 -12.80
CA ALA A 312 8.91 -1.23 -11.90
C ALA A 312 9.94 -1.27 -10.76
N ILE A 313 10.50 -0.10 -10.43
CA ILE A 313 11.31 0.11 -9.23
C ILE A 313 10.61 1.12 -8.34
N ILE A 314 10.39 0.75 -7.08
CA ILE A 314 9.81 1.60 -6.03
C ILE A 314 10.86 1.80 -4.95
N GLY A 315 11.38 3.03 -4.86
CA GLY A 315 12.45 3.41 -3.94
C GLY A 315 11.97 3.97 -2.60
N SER A 316 12.76 3.73 -1.58
CA SER A 316 12.60 4.17 -0.19
C SER A 316 13.95 4.51 0.45
N HIS A 317 13.99 5.01 1.69
CA HIS A 317 15.19 5.39 2.47
C HIS A 317 15.61 6.87 2.40
N PRO A 318 15.53 7.62 1.29
CA PRO A 318 15.89 9.05 1.34
C PRO A 318 14.94 9.88 2.22
N HIS A 319 13.77 9.38 2.60
CA HIS A 319 12.72 10.08 3.35
C HIS A 319 12.16 11.33 2.65
N LEU A 320 12.64 11.64 1.46
CA LEU A 320 12.24 12.76 0.62
C LEU A 320 11.68 12.25 -0.70
N VAL A 321 10.70 12.96 -1.25
CA VAL A 321 10.18 12.65 -2.59
C VAL A 321 11.26 12.93 -3.64
N HIS A 322 11.53 11.96 -4.49
CA HIS A 322 12.39 12.08 -5.67
C HIS A 322 11.59 11.99 -6.96
N GLN A 323 12.30 12.09 -8.10
CA GLN A 323 11.70 11.95 -9.42
C GLN A 323 11.12 10.57 -9.66
N VAL A 324 10.13 10.54 -10.55
CA VAL A 324 9.57 9.32 -11.12
C VAL A 324 9.85 9.35 -12.63
N ASP A 325 10.63 8.39 -13.10
CA ASP A 325 10.93 8.18 -14.49
C ASP A 325 10.01 7.10 -15.05
N TYR A 326 9.30 7.41 -16.14
CA TYR A 326 8.43 6.46 -16.81
C TYR A 326 8.77 6.44 -18.30
N ASP A 327 9.18 5.27 -18.78
CA ASP A 327 9.41 4.99 -20.20
C ASP A 327 8.15 4.30 -20.76
N GLU A 328 7.27 5.10 -21.35
CA GLU A 328 6.02 4.63 -21.94
C GLU A 328 6.25 3.61 -23.08
N ALA A 329 7.34 3.76 -23.83
CA ALA A 329 7.64 2.88 -24.96
C ALA A 329 7.95 1.46 -24.50
N ASN A 330 8.70 1.32 -23.41
CA ASN A 330 9.09 0.02 -22.82
C ASN A 330 8.16 -0.43 -21.71
N GLY A 331 7.29 0.44 -21.19
CA GLY A 331 6.42 0.17 -20.04
C GLY A 331 7.22 -0.02 -18.74
N THR A 332 8.34 0.71 -18.56
CA THR A 332 9.17 0.65 -17.36
C THR A 332 9.04 1.89 -16.50
N LEU A 333 9.02 1.73 -15.17
CA LEU A 333 8.86 2.81 -14.21
C LEU A 333 9.93 2.76 -13.13
N VAL A 334 10.53 3.92 -12.80
CA VAL A 334 11.48 4.05 -11.69
C VAL A 334 11.04 5.23 -10.82
N ALA A 335 10.47 4.96 -9.66
CA ALA A 335 10.23 5.93 -8.60
C ALA A 335 11.40 5.85 -7.61
N TYR A 336 12.30 6.85 -7.62
CA TYR A 336 13.54 6.79 -6.84
C TYR A 336 13.33 6.93 -5.33
N SER A 337 12.31 7.64 -4.89
CA SER A 337 11.84 7.66 -3.51
C SER A 337 10.44 8.27 -3.43
N LEU A 338 9.57 7.66 -2.65
CA LEU A 338 8.22 8.17 -2.40
C LEU A 338 8.15 9.14 -1.21
N GLY A 339 9.21 9.22 -0.36
CA GLY A 339 9.25 9.99 0.88
C GLY A 339 8.61 9.26 2.06
N ASP A 340 8.44 9.93 3.20
CA ASP A 340 7.81 9.32 4.38
C ASP A 340 6.29 9.28 4.25
N PHE A 341 5.75 8.06 4.19
CA PHE A 341 4.29 7.86 4.26
C PHE A 341 3.75 8.31 5.62
N PHE A 342 4.43 7.91 6.71
CA PHE A 342 4.07 8.27 8.06
C PHE A 342 5.32 8.32 8.94
N GLY A 343 5.68 9.50 9.42
CA GLY A 343 6.88 9.75 10.20
C GLY A 343 6.66 10.83 11.25
N ASP A 344 7.72 11.26 11.91
CA ASP A 344 7.65 12.33 12.93
C ASP A 344 7.67 13.76 12.32
N GLY A 345 8.06 13.88 11.05
CA GLY A 345 8.12 15.17 10.36
C GLY A 345 9.14 16.16 10.94
N GLU A 346 10.13 15.71 11.72
CA GLU A 346 11.09 16.59 12.36
C GLU A 346 12.08 17.22 11.39
N ARG A 347 12.40 16.51 10.31
CA ARG A 347 13.29 17.02 9.27
C ARG A 347 12.49 17.67 8.14
N GLY A 348 13.03 18.76 7.59
CA GLY A 348 12.38 19.45 6.48
C GLY A 348 12.18 18.52 5.28
N GLY A 349 10.95 18.45 4.78
CA GLY A 349 10.60 17.62 3.64
C GLY A 349 10.11 16.21 3.96
N THR A 350 10.19 15.76 5.23
CA THR A 350 9.73 14.41 5.62
C THR A 350 8.27 14.36 6.09
N ASN A 351 7.61 15.49 6.12
CA ASN A 351 6.19 15.60 6.50
C ASN A 351 5.24 15.56 5.29
N TYR A 352 5.77 15.40 4.07
CA TYR A 352 4.98 15.22 2.86
C TYR A 352 5.60 14.16 1.96
N SER A 353 4.75 13.44 1.24
CA SER A 353 5.17 12.37 0.34
C SER A 353 4.10 12.10 -0.72
N ILE A 354 4.22 10.99 -1.42
CA ILE A 354 3.23 10.55 -2.40
C ILE A 354 2.81 9.11 -2.16
N ILE A 355 1.55 8.80 -2.48
CA ILE A 355 1.12 7.43 -2.77
C ILE A 355 1.11 7.31 -4.28
N LEU A 356 1.95 6.42 -4.81
CA LEU A 356 2.06 6.12 -6.23
C LEU A 356 1.00 5.09 -6.62
N ASP A 357 0.32 5.31 -7.74
CA ASP A 357 -0.57 4.35 -8.37
C ASP A 357 0.03 3.93 -9.72
N ILE A 358 0.17 2.62 -9.94
CA ILE A 358 0.71 2.03 -11.16
C ILE A 358 -0.40 1.23 -11.84
N GLU A 359 -0.82 1.66 -13.04
CA GLU A 359 -1.75 0.91 -13.88
C GLU A 359 -0.99 -0.13 -14.70
N ILE A 360 -1.36 -1.40 -14.55
CA ILE A 360 -0.81 -2.52 -15.31
C ILE A 360 -1.94 -3.10 -16.17
N THR A 361 -1.68 -3.25 -17.48
CA THR A 361 -2.64 -3.85 -18.41
C THR A 361 -2.10 -5.15 -18.97
N LYS A 362 -2.88 -6.21 -18.83
CA LYS A 362 -2.67 -7.50 -19.50
C LYS A 362 -3.58 -7.59 -20.71
N ASP A 363 -2.98 -7.57 -21.88
CA ASP A 363 -3.66 -7.62 -23.17
C ASP A 363 -3.57 -9.05 -23.73
N TYR A 364 -4.72 -9.70 -23.91
CA TYR A 364 -4.80 -11.08 -24.39
C TYR A 364 -4.69 -11.17 -25.92
N GLU A 365 -4.97 -10.10 -26.65
CA GLU A 365 -4.83 -10.06 -28.12
C GLU A 365 -3.35 -10.05 -28.50
N THR A 366 -2.56 -9.19 -27.85
CA THR A 366 -1.11 -9.10 -28.08
C THR A 366 -0.31 -10.11 -27.25
N GLY A 367 -0.92 -10.69 -26.22
CA GLY A 367 -0.25 -11.58 -25.26
C GLY A 367 0.78 -10.87 -24.39
N THR A 368 0.67 -9.54 -24.23
CA THR A 368 1.60 -8.73 -23.45
C THR A 368 0.99 -8.22 -22.15
N THR A 369 1.82 -8.13 -21.12
CA THR A 369 1.49 -7.40 -19.88
C THR A 369 2.52 -6.30 -19.68
N ARG A 370 2.07 -5.08 -19.39
CA ARG A 370 2.98 -3.94 -19.19
C ARG A 370 2.36 -2.88 -18.31
N ILE A 371 3.19 -2.00 -17.76
CA ILE A 371 2.75 -0.76 -17.14
C ILE A 371 2.25 0.17 -18.25
N THR A 372 0.99 0.60 -18.17
CA THR A 372 0.34 1.45 -19.16
C THR A 372 0.18 2.89 -18.73
N ASN A 373 0.18 3.13 -17.42
CA ASN A 373 0.08 4.47 -16.85
C ASN A 373 0.60 4.50 -15.41
N TYR A 374 0.84 5.69 -14.90
CA TYR A 374 1.00 5.94 -13.47
C TYR A 374 0.39 7.27 -13.07
N SER A 375 -0.04 7.34 -11.83
CA SER A 375 -0.45 8.58 -11.17
C SER A 375 0.07 8.63 -9.75
N TYR A 376 -0.10 9.75 -9.06
CA TYR A 376 0.26 9.83 -7.65
C TYR A 376 -0.67 10.78 -6.89
N THR A 377 -0.89 10.47 -5.63
CA THR A 377 -1.63 11.30 -4.69
C THR A 377 -0.66 11.97 -3.72
N PRO A 378 -0.51 13.30 -3.73
CA PRO A 378 0.24 14.02 -2.71
C PRO A 378 -0.41 13.91 -1.34
N ILE A 379 0.39 13.54 -0.34
CA ILE A 379 -0.05 13.38 1.04
C ILE A 379 0.81 14.19 2.00
N TYR A 380 0.24 14.49 3.17
CA TYR A 380 0.89 15.24 4.24
C TYR A 380 0.62 14.58 5.60
N THR A 381 1.65 14.46 6.42
CA THR A 381 1.52 14.00 7.80
C THR A 381 1.28 15.19 8.73
N LEU A 382 0.05 15.32 9.21
CA LEU A 382 -0.32 16.29 10.24
C LEU A 382 0.21 15.85 11.60
N ALA A 383 0.95 16.73 12.27
CA ALA A 383 1.34 16.53 13.66
C ALA A 383 0.16 16.74 14.62
N GLU A 384 0.31 16.27 15.87
CA GLU A 384 -0.76 16.30 16.88
C GLU A 384 -1.26 17.75 17.17
N ASN A 385 -0.39 18.74 17.09
CA ASN A 385 -0.71 20.15 17.28
C ASN A 385 -1.30 20.84 16.03
N GLN A 386 -1.29 20.15 14.91
CA GLN A 386 -1.87 20.64 13.64
C GLN A 386 -3.27 20.06 13.36
N CYS A 387 -3.74 19.18 14.21
CA CYS A 387 -5.01 18.51 14.11
C CYS A 387 -5.64 18.28 15.51
N ASP A 388 -6.57 17.37 15.66
CA ASP A 388 -7.34 17.10 16.88
C ASP A 388 -6.61 16.29 17.97
N GLY A 389 -5.30 16.36 17.96
CA GLY A 389 -4.47 15.69 18.95
C GLY A 389 -3.98 14.31 18.51
N ASN A 390 -4.29 13.89 17.28
CA ASN A 390 -3.84 12.60 16.73
C ASN A 390 -3.03 12.86 15.45
N ARG A 391 -1.80 12.36 15.39
CA ARG A 391 -0.99 12.37 14.17
C ARG A 391 -1.71 11.57 13.08
N ARG A 392 -1.77 12.11 11.86
CA ARG A 392 -2.45 11.42 10.75
C ARG A 392 -1.95 11.84 9.38
N VAL A 393 -2.09 10.93 8.42
CA VAL A 393 -1.84 11.18 7.00
C VAL A 393 -3.11 11.70 6.35
N VAL A 394 -2.99 12.78 5.58
CA VAL A 394 -4.11 13.36 4.82
C VAL A 394 -3.72 13.52 3.35
N ARG A 395 -4.69 13.44 2.46
CA ARG A 395 -4.52 13.85 1.07
C ARG A 395 -4.47 15.38 1.02
N ILE A 396 -3.38 15.95 0.49
CA ILE A 396 -3.14 17.41 0.50
C ILE A 396 -4.33 18.16 -0.12
N GLU A 397 -4.75 17.77 -1.31
CA GLU A 397 -5.84 18.43 -2.03
C GLU A 397 -7.16 18.42 -1.23
N ASN A 398 -7.50 17.27 -0.66
CA ASN A 398 -8.73 17.15 0.14
C ASN A 398 -8.69 18.01 1.41
N ALA A 399 -7.55 18.04 2.09
CA ALA A 399 -7.36 18.84 3.31
C ALA A 399 -7.40 20.34 3.00
N MET A 400 -6.80 20.77 1.88
CA MET A 400 -6.83 22.16 1.42
C MET A 400 -8.24 22.58 1.02
N ASN A 401 -8.96 21.78 0.21
CA ASN A 401 -10.34 22.03 -0.18
C ASN A 401 -11.27 22.12 1.04
N ALA A 402 -11.10 21.23 2.02
CA ALA A 402 -11.88 21.27 3.26
C ALA A 402 -11.63 22.54 4.06
N TYR A 403 -10.40 23.01 4.14
CA TYR A 403 -10.05 24.28 4.78
C TYR A 403 -10.69 25.48 4.08
N GLU A 404 -10.61 25.57 2.73
CA GLU A 404 -11.19 26.65 1.93
C GLU A 404 -12.71 26.72 2.05
N LEU A 405 -13.36 25.56 2.20
CA LEU A 405 -14.81 25.45 2.40
C LEU A 405 -15.25 25.60 3.88
N ASN A 406 -14.33 25.88 4.79
CA ASN A 406 -14.56 25.96 6.25
C ASN A 406 -15.22 24.71 6.85
N PHE A 407 -15.00 23.53 6.28
CA PHE A 407 -15.55 22.27 6.80
C PHE A 407 -14.70 21.61 7.88
N VAL A 408 -13.50 22.11 8.11
CA VAL A 408 -12.57 21.49 9.07
C VAL A 408 -12.12 22.51 10.12
N ASP A 409 -12.49 22.28 11.35
CA ASP A 409 -12.08 23.08 12.51
C ASP A 409 -10.56 22.98 12.82
N LYS A 410 -9.75 22.31 12.00
CA LYS A 410 -8.50 21.72 12.50
C LYS A 410 -7.28 21.85 11.61
N VAL A 411 -7.43 22.37 10.39
CA VAL A 411 -6.30 22.78 9.54
C VAL A 411 -6.10 24.27 9.76
N THR A 412 -4.99 24.65 10.40
CA THR A 412 -4.65 26.07 10.62
C THR A 412 -4.21 26.72 9.30
N ALA A 413 -4.26 28.06 9.22
CA ALA A 413 -3.75 28.78 8.04
C ALA A 413 -2.28 28.45 7.76
N SER A 414 -1.44 28.33 8.79
CA SER A 414 -0.04 27.93 8.63
C SER A 414 0.10 26.51 8.09
N CYS A 415 -0.78 25.59 8.48
CA CYS A 415 -0.77 24.23 7.95
C CYS A 415 -1.19 24.19 6.47
N TYR A 416 -2.15 25.03 6.08
CA TYR A 416 -2.59 25.20 4.69
C TYR A 416 -1.41 25.73 3.82
N GLU A 417 -0.71 26.78 4.27
CA GLU A 417 0.47 27.32 3.58
C GLU A 417 1.59 26.26 3.43
N ASN A 418 1.82 25.45 4.48
CA ASN A 418 2.77 24.35 4.41
C ASN A 418 2.36 23.27 3.41
N MET A 419 1.07 22.97 3.29
CA MET A 419 0.56 22.01 2.30
C MET A 419 0.67 22.55 0.88
N GLN A 420 0.44 23.86 0.65
CA GLN A 420 0.71 24.49 -0.65
C GLN A 420 2.18 24.36 -1.03
N PHE A 421 3.09 24.70 -0.11
CA PHE A 421 4.54 24.51 -0.34
C PHE A 421 4.89 23.06 -0.62
N ALA A 422 4.34 22.11 0.13
CA ALA A 422 4.55 20.68 -0.07
C ALA A 422 4.09 20.22 -1.45
N MET A 423 2.92 20.68 -1.91
CA MET A 423 2.39 20.39 -3.24
C MET A 423 3.35 20.85 -4.34
N ASP A 424 3.83 22.10 -4.27
CA ASP A 424 4.78 22.66 -5.25
C ASP A 424 6.09 21.88 -5.28
N ARG A 425 6.61 21.48 -4.09
CA ARG A 425 7.84 20.67 -3.99
C ARG A 425 7.64 19.28 -4.58
N ILE A 426 6.54 18.59 -4.27
CA ILE A 426 6.21 17.28 -4.82
C ILE A 426 6.14 17.35 -6.35
N ILE A 427 5.37 18.28 -6.91
CA ILE A 427 5.23 18.43 -8.36
C ILE A 427 6.60 18.69 -9.02
N SER A 428 7.40 19.59 -8.45
CA SER A 428 8.74 19.89 -8.96
C SER A 428 9.66 18.67 -8.91
N ARG A 429 9.62 17.89 -7.82
CA ARG A 429 10.48 16.72 -7.64
C ARG A 429 10.11 15.56 -8.54
N VAL A 430 8.84 15.17 -8.54
CA VAL A 430 8.34 14.05 -9.35
C VAL A 430 8.64 14.28 -10.85
N ASN A 431 8.53 15.52 -11.34
CA ASN A 431 8.73 15.84 -12.75
C ASN A 431 10.17 16.26 -13.12
N SER A 432 11.13 16.24 -12.19
CA SER A 432 12.50 16.72 -12.46
C SER A 432 13.21 15.92 -13.58
N GLY A 433 12.88 14.63 -13.74
CA GLY A 433 13.40 13.77 -14.81
C GLY A 433 12.93 14.20 -16.22
N LYS A 434 11.70 14.70 -16.34
CA LYS A 434 11.13 15.13 -17.64
C LYS A 434 11.79 16.39 -18.18
N GLN A 435 12.23 17.31 -17.32
CA GLN A 435 12.89 18.57 -17.75
C GLN A 435 14.28 18.36 -18.34
N THR A 436 14.99 17.30 -17.93
CA THR A 436 16.34 16.98 -18.46
C THR A 436 16.31 16.41 -19.88
N THR A 437 15.22 15.83 -20.32
CA THR A 437 15.04 15.28 -21.68
C THR A 437 14.66 16.36 -22.69
N GLU A 438 13.95 17.41 -22.30
CA GLU A 438 13.58 18.53 -23.20
C GLU A 438 14.73 19.52 -23.41
N SER A 439 15.65 19.67 -22.46
CA SER A 439 16.82 20.55 -22.58
C SER A 439 17.97 19.97 -23.42
N LYS A 440 17.88 18.71 -23.86
CA LYS A 440 18.87 18.03 -24.71
C LYS A 440 18.44 17.81 -26.15
N LYS A 441 17.28 18.36 -26.56
CA LYS A 441 16.83 18.47 -27.95
C LYS A 441 17.04 19.90 -28.44
#